data_6a6d0c6a455d4b6967a36c4083413cc6
#
_entry.id   6a6d0c6a455d4b6967a36c4083413cc6
#
_cell.length_a   1.000
_cell.length_b   1.000
_cell.length_c   1.000
_cell.angle_alpha   90.00
_cell.angle_beta   90.00
_cell.angle_gamma   90.00
#
_symmetry.space_group_name_H-M   'P 1'
#
loop_
_entity.id
_entity.type
_entity.pdbx_description
1 polymer ?
#
loop_
_entity_poly.entity_id
_entity_poly.type
_entity_poly.pdbx_seq_one_letter_code
_entity_poly.pdbx_strand_id
1 'polypeptide(L)'
;MAHKLTHLSAVELARLVRTRKASPVEVVEAHLAAIERINPAVNAFCTVAAEKALAWAREAERAVKKRAKLKPLHGVPVAIKDLTLTADIRTTFGSTLYRDHVPTKTRRWSAG
;
A
#
# COMPACT_ATOMS: atom_id res chain seq x y z
N MET A 1 -14.69 -12.00 5.53
CA MET A 1 -14.22 -11.64 4.18
C MET A 1 -12.89 -10.90 4.19
N ALA A 2 -12.68 -9.97 5.13
CA ALA A 2 -11.45 -9.15 5.17
C ALA A 2 -10.16 -9.99 5.24
N HIS A 3 -10.11 -11.05 6.03
CA HIS A 3 -8.93 -11.90 6.15
C HIS A 3 -8.61 -12.70 4.87
N LYS A 4 -9.61 -12.95 4.01
CA LYS A 4 -9.37 -13.59 2.71
C LYS A 4 -8.60 -12.68 1.77
N LEU A 5 -8.86 -11.38 1.80
CA LEU A 5 -8.19 -10.41 0.93
C LEU A 5 -6.68 -10.36 1.19
N THR A 6 -6.25 -10.59 2.42
CA THR A 6 -4.82 -10.60 2.77
C THR A 6 -4.08 -11.88 2.34
N HIS A 7 -4.79 -12.90 1.91
CA HIS A 7 -4.21 -14.17 1.46
C HIS A 7 -4.25 -14.35 -0.06
N LEU A 8 -4.77 -13.38 -0.79
CA LEU A 8 -4.83 -13.43 -2.25
C LEU A 8 -3.55 -12.89 -2.87
N SER A 9 -3.24 -13.36 -4.07
CA SER A 9 -2.12 -12.83 -4.84
C SER A 9 -2.43 -11.41 -5.36
N ALA A 10 -1.38 -10.68 -5.75
CA ALA A 10 -1.56 -9.36 -6.34
C ALA A 10 -2.43 -9.40 -7.60
N VAL A 11 -2.27 -10.44 -8.43
CA VAL A 11 -3.07 -10.62 -9.64
C VAL A 11 -4.55 -10.84 -9.31
N GLU A 12 -4.83 -11.64 -8.30
CA GLU A 12 -6.21 -11.89 -7.84
C GLU A 12 -6.86 -10.63 -7.27
N LEU A 13 -6.11 -9.88 -6.45
CA LEU A 13 -6.59 -8.60 -5.92
C LEU A 13 -6.89 -7.60 -7.04
N ALA A 14 -5.97 -7.49 -8.01
CA ALA A 14 -6.16 -6.59 -9.16
C ALA A 14 -7.41 -6.96 -9.96
N ARG A 15 -7.67 -8.26 -10.12
CA ARG A 15 -8.87 -8.75 -10.80
C ARG A 15 -10.15 -8.39 -10.05
N LEU A 16 -10.17 -8.60 -8.73
CA LEU A 16 -11.33 -8.27 -7.89
C LEU A 16 -11.64 -6.77 -7.94
N VAL A 17 -10.62 -5.94 -7.90
CA VAL A 17 -10.77 -4.48 -8.01
C VAL A 17 -11.33 -4.09 -9.38
N ARG A 18 -10.74 -4.63 -10.45
CA ARG A 18 -11.13 -4.30 -11.82
C ARG A 18 -12.57 -4.74 -12.12
N THR A 19 -12.98 -5.88 -11.59
CA THR A 19 -14.33 -6.42 -11.79
C THR A 19 -15.35 -5.89 -10.77
N ARG A 20 -14.93 -4.99 -9.91
CA ARG A 20 -15.78 -4.38 -8.86
C ARG A 20 -16.33 -5.37 -7.83
N LYS A 21 -15.68 -6.50 -7.67
CA LYS A 21 -16.04 -7.49 -6.63
C LYS A 21 -15.47 -7.10 -5.27
N ALA A 22 -14.41 -6.28 -5.24
CA ALA A 22 -13.87 -5.68 -4.04
C ALA A 22 -13.44 -4.26 -4.35
N SER A 23 -13.60 -3.34 -3.39
CA SER A 23 -13.12 -1.97 -3.57
C SER A 23 -11.65 -1.86 -3.13
N PRO A 24 -10.85 -0.95 -3.74
CA PRO A 24 -9.52 -0.68 -3.24
C PRO A 24 -9.48 -0.31 -1.75
N VAL A 25 -10.52 0.37 -1.26
CA VAL A 25 -10.62 0.75 0.16
C VAL A 25 -10.75 -0.49 1.03
N GLU A 26 -11.62 -1.44 0.67
CA GLU A 26 -11.76 -2.71 1.40
C GLU A 26 -10.44 -3.49 1.44
N VAL A 27 -9.73 -3.54 0.31
CA VAL A 27 -8.45 -4.24 0.20
C VAL A 27 -7.41 -3.61 1.14
N VAL A 28 -7.29 -2.29 1.13
CA VAL A 28 -6.33 -1.57 1.98
C VAL A 28 -6.72 -1.69 3.45
N GLU A 29 -7.99 -1.55 3.80
CA GLU A 29 -8.46 -1.71 5.17
C GLU A 29 -8.14 -3.11 5.72
N ALA A 30 -8.35 -4.15 4.92
CA ALA A 30 -8.04 -5.51 5.32
C ALA A 30 -6.54 -5.69 5.61
N HIS A 31 -5.68 -5.11 4.78
CA HIS A 31 -4.23 -5.19 4.98
C HIS A 31 -3.77 -4.37 6.19
N LEU A 32 -4.34 -3.18 6.39
CA LEU A 32 -4.03 -2.37 7.57
C LEU A 32 -4.45 -3.07 8.87
N ALA A 33 -5.60 -3.72 8.88
CA ALA A 33 -6.07 -4.49 10.02
C ALA A 33 -5.13 -5.67 10.34
N ALA A 34 -4.65 -6.36 9.30
CA ALA A 34 -3.68 -7.44 9.48
C ALA A 34 -2.35 -6.93 10.04
N ILE A 35 -1.86 -5.78 9.56
CA ILE A 35 -0.64 -5.14 10.08
C ILE A 35 -0.82 -4.81 11.57
N GLU A 36 -1.91 -4.16 11.93
CA GLU A 36 -2.20 -3.79 13.31
C GLU A 36 -2.20 -5.01 14.24
N ARG A 37 -2.76 -6.12 13.80
CA ARG A 37 -2.85 -7.36 14.58
C ARG A 37 -1.50 -8.07 14.71
N ILE A 38 -0.72 -8.13 13.64
CA ILE A 38 0.48 -8.99 13.55
C ILE A 38 1.78 -8.23 13.82
N ASN A 39 1.88 -6.97 13.42
CA ASN A 39 3.13 -6.21 13.51
C ASN A 39 3.75 -6.15 14.92
N PRO A 40 2.98 -6.01 16.00
CA PRO A 40 3.56 -6.00 17.33
C PRO A 40 4.40 -7.24 17.68
N ALA A 41 4.06 -8.40 17.08
CA ALA A 41 4.78 -9.65 17.32
C ALA A 41 6.01 -9.81 16.42
N VAL A 42 6.01 -9.21 15.23
CA VAL A 42 7.06 -9.46 14.22
C VAL A 42 7.88 -8.22 13.84
N ASN A 43 7.39 -7.02 14.16
CA ASN A 43 8.05 -5.74 13.87
C ASN A 43 8.50 -5.60 12.41
N ALA A 44 7.66 -6.04 11.48
CA ALA A 44 7.98 -6.01 10.06
C ALA A 44 7.84 -4.60 9.46
N PHE A 45 6.93 -3.79 9.98
CA PHE A 45 6.68 -2.43 9.50
C PHE A 45 7.23 -1.40 10.49
N CYS A 46 8.18 -0.57 10.05
CA CYS A 46 8.68 0.55 10.83
C CYS A 46 7.72 1.74 10.78
N THR A 47 7.13 1.97 9.62
CA THR A 47 6.18 3.06 9.39
C THR A 47 4.96 2.50 8.66
N VAL A 48 3.77 2.75 9.22
CA VAL A 48 2.51 2.39 8.59
C VAL A 48 1.82 3.68 8.16
N ALA A 49 1.84 3.97 6.86
CA ALA A 49 1.25 5.19 6.30
C ALA A 49 -0.24 5.00 6.03
N ALA A 50 -1.01 4.72 7.09
CA ALA A 50 -2.42 4.35 6.99
C ALA A 50 -3.28 5.42 6.33
N GLU A 51 -3.14 6.68 6.73
CA GLU A 51 -3.93 7.78 6.18
C GLU A 51 -3.68 7.98 4.69
N LYS A 52 -2.41 7.95 4.28
CA LYS A 52 -2.05 8.09 2.85
C LYS A 52 -2.53 6.90 2.05
N ALA A 53 -2.37 5.69 2.58
CA ALA A 53 -2.83 4.47 1.91
C ALA A 53 -4.34 4.52 1.68
N LEU A 54 -5.12 4.93 2.67
CA LEU A 54 -6.57 5.06 2.55
C LEU A 54 -6.97 6.16 1.57
N ALA A 55 -6.26 7.30 1.59
CA ALA A 55 -6.53 8.39 0.65
C ALA A 55 -6.30 7.93 -0.80
N TRP A 56 -5.20 7.24 -1.06
CA TRP A 56 -4.90 6.69 -2.38
C TRP A 56 -5.87 5.58 -2.77
N ALA A 57 -6.32 4.78 -1.80
CA ALA A 57 -7.33 3.76 -2.06
C ALA A 57 -8.66 4.38 -2.51
N ARG A 58 -9.07 5.49 -1.89
CA ARG A 58 -10.29 6.22 -2.30
C ARG A 58 -10.16 6.77 -3.71
N GLU A 59 -8.99 7.30 -4.07
CA GLU A 59 -8.72 7.76 -5.44
C GLU A 59 -8.79 6.60 -6.43
N ALA A 60 -8.22 5.46 -6.06
CA ALA A 60 -8.27 4.27 -6.89
C ALA A 60 -9.70 3.77 -7.09
N GLU A 61 -10.52 3.83 -6.04
CA GLU A 61 -11.93 3.47 -6.11
C GLU A 61 -12.70 4.40 -7.05
N ARG A 62 -12.45 5.70 -6.97
CA ARG A 62 -13.08 6.67 -7.88
C ARG A 62 -12.72 6.39 -9.35
N ALA A 63 -11.47 6.03 -9.63
CA ALA A 63 -11.04 5.68 -10.98
C ALA A 63 -11.79 4.45 -11.52
N VAL A 64 -12.00 3.44 -10.67
CA VAL A 64 -12.80 2.26 -11.05
C VAL A 64 -14.25 2.64 -11.35
N LYS A 65 -14.85 3.45 -10.50
CA LYS A 65 -16.24 3.91 -10.68
C LYS A 65 -16.43 4.73 -11.95
N LYS A 66 -15.43 5.52 -12.34
CA LYS A 66 -15.45 6.32 -13.55
C LYS A 66 -15.13 5.50 -14.82
N ARG A 67 -14.86 4.22 -14.67
CA ARG A 67 -14.46 3.33 -15.78
C ARG A 67 -13.22 3.83 -16.51
N ALA A 68 -12.30 4.47 -15.78
CA ALA A 68 -11.02 4.92 -16.32
C ALA A 68 -10.17 3.72 -16.76
N LYS A 69 -9.21 3.96 -17.65
CA LYS A 69 -8.25 2.94 -18.04
C LYS A 69 -7.33 2.64 -16.86
N LEU A 70 -7.37 1.41 -16.34
CA LEU A 70 -6.62 1.00 -15.17
C LEU A 70 -5.31 0.33 -15.54
N LYS A 71 -4.28 0.58 -14.72
CA LYS A 71 -3.01 -0.14 -14.82
C LYS A 71 -3.16 -1.56 -14.27
N PRO A 72 -2.26 -2.50 -14.62
CA PRO A 72 -2.39 -3.91 -14.23
C PRO A 72 -2.56 -4.18 -12.73
N LEU A 73 -1.90 -3.40 -11.86
CA LEU A 73 -1.97 -3.59 -10.40
C LEU A 73 -2.76 -2.48 -9.69
N HIS A 74 -3.66 -1.84 -10.41
CA HIS A 74 -4.47 -0.77 -9.85
C HIS A 74 -5.23 -1.23 -8.60
N GLY A 75 -5.09 -0.49 -7.51
CA GLY A 75 -5.77 -0.75 -6.25
C GLY A 75 -5.10 -1.79 -5.35
N VAL A 76 -3.95 -2.32 -5.76
CA VAL A 76 -3.21 -3.30 -4.95
C VAL A 76 -2.24 -2.58 -4.02
N PRO A 77 -2.31 -2.80 -2.68
CA PRO A 77 -1.37 -2.20 -1.76
C PRO A 77 0.03 -2.80 -1.89
N VAL A 78 1.05 -2.00 -1.60
CA VAL A 78 2.45 -2.41 -1.68
C VAL A 78 3.19 -1.99 -0.41
N ALA A 79 4.10 -2.85 0.04
CA ALA A 79 5.02 -2.54 1.13
C ALA A 79 6.38 -2.20 0.52
N ILE A 80 6.95 -1.07 0.94
CA ILE A 80 8.24 -0.60 0.45
C ILE A 80 9.29 -0.81 1.54
N LYS A 81 10.41 -1.40 1.17
CA LYS A 81 11.53 -1.60 2.09
C LYS A 81 12.06 -0.26 2.59
N ASP A 82 12.38 -0.20 3.89
CA ASP A 82 12.83 1.03 4.57
C ASP A 82 14.25 1.49 4.18
N LEU A 83 14.71 1.08 3.01
CA LEU A 83 15.93 1.55 2.36
C LEU A 83 15.62 2.36 1.10
N THR A 84 14.37 2.33 0.65
CA THR A 84 13.95 2.99 -0.59
C THR A 84 13.26 4.30 -0.24
N LEU A 85 13.74 5.37 -0.83
CA LEU A 85 13.16 6.70 -0.60
C LEU A 85 11.74 6.78 -1.16
N THR A 86 10.82 7.17 -0.30
CA THR A 86 9.42 7.43 -0.66
C THR A 86 9.04 8.82 -0.20
N ALA A 87 8.67 9.68 -1.13
CA ALA A 87 8.34 11.08 -0.83
C ALA A 87 7.21 11.16 0.21
N ASP A 88 7.39 12.04 1.18
CA ASP A 88 6.41 12.33 2.24
C ASP A 88 6.09 11.15 3.17
N ILE A 89 6.82 10.05 3.08
CA ILE A 89 6.71 8.91 3.99
C ILE A 89 8.07 8.68 4.63
N ARG A 90 8.08 8.51 5.94
CA ARG A 90 9.31 8.31 6.71
C ARG A 90 10.13 7.13 6.15
N THR A 91 11.43 7.37 5.95
CA THR A 91 12.41 6.37 5.50
C THR A 91 13.61 6.44 6.45
N THR A 92 13.86 5.39 7.21
CA THR A 92 14.84 5.41 8.30
C THR A 92 16.15 4.71 8.00
N PHE A 93 16.25 3.96 6.92
CA PHE A 93 17.43 3.13 6.59
C PHE A 93 17.83 2.16 7.71
N GLY A 94 16.89 1.86 8.63
CA GLY A 94 17.16 1.03 9.79
C GLY A 94 18.05 1.69 10.84
N SER A 95 18.19 3.00 10.81
CA SER A 95 19.08 3.75 11.72
C SER A 95 18.30 4.77 12.55
N THR A 96 18.60 4.83 13.85
CA THR A 96 18.00 5.83 14.75
C THR A 96 18.40 7.26 14.39
N LEU A 97 19.51 7.44 13.64
CA LEU A 97 19.92 8.74 13.14
C LEU A 97 18.89 9.32 12.15
N TYR A 98 18.18 8.47 11.44
CA TYR A 98 17.19 8.84 10.44
C TYR A 98 15.75 8.63 10.91
N ARG A 99 15.51 8.49 12.22
CA ARG A 99 14.18 8.19 12.76
C ARG A 99 13.08 9.17 12.32
N ASP A 100 13.44 10.43 12.08
CA ASP A 100 12.50 11.47 11.68
C ASP A 100 12.67 11.90 10.20
N HIS A 101 13.44 11.13 9.44
CA HIS A 101 13.74 11.46 8.05
C HIS A 101 12.55 11.19 7.14
N VAL A 102 12.05 12.26 6.52
CA VAL A 102 10.98 12.19 5.52
C VAL A 102 11.54 12.74 4.21
N PRO A 103 11.78 11.88 3.22
CA PRO A 103 12.34 12.33 1.95
C PRO A 103 11.37 13.19 1.16
N THR A 104 11.90 14.07 0.31
CA THR A 104 11.10 14.94 -0.56
C THR A 104 10.89 14.34 -1.95
N LYS A 105 11.66 13.30 -2.29
CA LYS A 105 11.59 12.64 -3.61
C LYS A 105 11.48 11.14 -3.45
N THR A 106 10.61 10.54 -4.26
CA THR A 106 10.55 9.08 -4.39
C THR A 106 11.64 8.63 -5.34
N ARG A 107 12.32 7.54 -5.00
CA ARG A 107 13.30 6.95 -5.89
C ARG A 107 12.60 6.36 -7.10
N ARG A 108 12.99 6.82 -8.28
CA ARG A 108 12.56 6.21 -9.52
C ARG A 108 13.46 5.03 -9.84
N TRP A 109 12.86 3.89 -10.10
CA TRP A 109 13.56 2.81 -10.74
C TRP A 109 13.65 3.20 -12.21
N SER A 110 14.87 3.42 -12.69
CA SER A 110 15.05 3.52 -14.14
C SER A 110 14.66 2.17 -14.70
N ALA A 111 13.56 2.13 -15.43
CA ALA A 111 13.25 0.98 -16.25
C ALA A 111 14.39 0.86 -17.25
N GLY A 112 15.29 -0.10 -17.02
CA GLY A 112 16.32 -0.44 -17.98
C GLY A 112 15.69 -1.09 -19.21
#